data_de70d78084f88a14d2273b97f5dd237b
#
_entry.id   de70d78084f88a14d2273b97f5dd237b
#
_cell.length_a   1.000
_cell.length_b   1.000
_cell.length_c   1.000
_cell.angle_alpha   90.00
_cell.angle_beta   90.00
_cell.angle_gamma   90.00
#
_symmetry.space_group_name_H-M   'P 1'
#
loop_
_entity.id
_entity.type
_entity.pdbx_description
1 polymer ?
#
loop_
_entity_poly.entity_id
_entity_poly.type
_entity_poly.pdbx_seq_one_letter_code
_entity_poly.pdbx_strand_id
1 'polypeptide(L)'
;AVAGHHFRMRRLDIQPGGEVAWHSHGDRPALIYVVSGTITEYSSHCADPIVHKTGELSVEQGGLSHWWKNNSKHPVVLISADIAADPEQSGM
;
A
#
# COMPACT_ATOMS: atom_id res chain seq x y z
N ALA A 1 7.19 20.99 -2.81
CA ALA A 1 6.02 20.26 -2.32
C ALA A 1 4.74 20.83 -2.92
N VAL A 2 3.73 20.02 -3.06
CA VAL A 2 2.43 20.49 -3.55
C VAL A 2 1.71 21.20 -2.41
N ALA A 3 1.21 22.42 -2.68
CA ALA A 3 0.51 23.20 -1.67
C ALA A 3 -0.67 22.41 -1.10
N GLY A 4 -0.80 22.39 0.23
CA GLY A 4 -1.86 21.67 0.91
C GLY A 4 -1.64 20.15 0.99
N HIS A 5 -0.48 19.67 0.58
CA HIS A 5 -0.14 18.25 0.62
C HIS A 5 1.26 18.06 1.18
N HIS A 6 1.54 16.84 1.61
CA HIS A 6 2.85 16.46 2.08
C HIS A 6 3.13 15.00 1.72
N PHE A 7 4.40 14.66 1.60
CA PHE A 7 4.80 13.28 1.40
C PHE A 7 4.73 12.54 2.72
N ARG A 8 4.24 11.32 2.65
CA ARG A 8 4.15 10.46 3.82
C ARG A 8 4.81 9.12 3.52
N MET A 9 5.69 8.69 4.43
CA MET A 9 6.28 7.37 4.37
C MET A 9 5.94 6.63 5.65
N ARG A 10 5.57 5.36 5.51
CA ARG A 10 5.22 4.52 6.65
C ARG A 10 5.87 3.17 6.50
N ARG A 11 6.36 2.64 7.60
CA ARG A 11 6.78 1.26 7.68
C ARG A 11 5.63 0.43 8.21
N LEU A 12 5.38 -0.70 7.57
CA LEU A 12 4.33 -1.62 7.96
C LEU A 12 4.94 -2.99 8.21
N ASP A 13 4.69 -3.53 9.39
CA ASP A 13 5.11 -4.88 9.76
C ASP A 13 3.86 -5.75 9.77
N ILE A 14 3.80 -6.73 8.87
CA ILE A 14 2.61 -7.55 8.68
C ILE A 14 2.91 -8.96 9.10
N GLN A 15 2.29 -9.39 10.18
CA GLN A 15 2.47 -10.74 10.70
C GLN A 15 1.79 -11.76 9.79
N PRO A 16 2.17 -13.04 9.88
CA PRO A 16 1.48 -14.09 9.13
C PRO A 16 -0.03 -14.02 9.34
N GLY A 17 -0.78 -14.05 8.24
CA GLY A 17 -2.23 -13.90 8.27
C GLY A 17 -2.73 -12.46 8.31
N GLY A 18 -1.84 -11.49 8.52
CA GLY A 18 -2.24 -10.09 8.56
C GLY A 18 -2.59 -9.53 7.19
N GLU A 19 -3.42 -8.50 7.17
CA GLU A 19 -3.88 -7.88 5.94
C GLU A 19 -3.75 -6.37 6.03
N VAL A 20 -3.53 -5.75 4.88
CA VAL A 20 -3.49 -4.29 4.72
C VAL A 20 -4.39 -3.93 3.56
N ALA A 21 -5.30 -3.00 3.78
CA ALA A 21 -6.15 -2.47 2.72
C ALA A 21 -5.57 -1.15 2.23
N TRP A 22 -5.53 -0.99 0.92
CA TRP A 22 -5.05 0.24 0.29
C TRP A 22 -6.24 0.94 -0.35
N HIS A 23 -6.50 2.15 0.13
CA HIS A 23 -7.58 2.97 -0.40
C HIS A 23 -6.98 4.15 -1.13
N SER A 24 -7.22 4.19 -2.43
CA SER A 24 -6.78 5.30 -3.26
C SER A 24 -7.97 6.23 -3.47
N HIS A 25 -7.84 7.47 -3.05
CA HIS A 25 -8.85 8.48 -3.26
C HIS A 25 -8.41 9.40 -4.39
N GLY A 26 -9.09 9.32 -5.52
CA GLY A 26 -8.77 10.13 -6.68
C GLY A 26 -7.41 9.76 -7.27
N ASP A 27 -6.62 10.78 -7.58
CA ASP A 27 -5.37 10.61 -8.31
C ASP A 27 -4.14 10.53 -7.41
N ARG A 28 -4.30 10.06 -6.18
CA ARG A 28 -3.17 10.01 -5.25
C ARG A 28 -2.57 8.60 -5.26
N PRO A 29 -1.51 8.40 -6.02
CA PRO A 29 -0.87 7.08 -6.05
C PRO A 29 -0.09 6.84 -4.77
N ALA A 30 0.06 5.57 -4.42
CA ALA A 30 0.94 5.13 -3.37
C ALA A 30 1.99 4.21 -3.96
N LEU A 31 3.20 4.32 -3.44
CA LEU A 31 4.29 3.40 -3.80
C LEU A 31 4.49 2.47 -2.63
N ILE A 32 4.58 1.18 -2.92
CA ILE A 32 4.76 0.16 -1.90
C ILE A 32 5.99 -0.65 -2.24
N TYR A 33 6.95 -0.66 -1.33
CA TYR A 33 8.20 -1.38 -1.51
C TYR A 33 8.26 -2.53 -0.50
N VAL A 34 8.55 -3.73 -0.99
CA VAL A 34 8.71 -4.90 -0.12
C VAL A 34 10.14 -4.94 0.36
N VAL A 35 10.34 -4.60 1.62
CA VAL A 35 11.67 -4.63 2.24
C VAL A 35 12.10 -6.07 2.49
N SER A 36 11.19 -6.87 3.04
CA SER A 36 11.49 -8.28 3.28
C SER A 36 10.20 -9.09 3.32
N GLY A 37 10.28 -10.30 2.80
CA GLY A 37 9.19 -11.26 2.84
C GLY A 37 8.45 -11.39 1.53
N THR A 38 7.33 -12.09 1.59
CA THR A 38 6.45 -12.35 0.45
C THR A 38 5.03 -12.07 0.86
N ILE A 39 4.32 -11.28 0.07
CA ILE A 39 2.96 -10.88 0.37
C ILE A 39 2.11 -10.98 -0.89
N THR A 40 0.83 -11.28 -0.74
CA THR A 40 -0.07 -11.49 -1.88
C THR A 40 -1.07 -10.35 -1.98
N GLU A 41 -1.17 -9.78 -3.15
CA GLU A 41 -2.12 -8.71 -3.45
C GLU A 41 -3.37 -9.27 -4.10
N TYR A 42 -4.52 -8.78 -3.64
CA TYR A 42 -5.83 -9.07 -4.22
C TYR A 42 -6.48 -7.77 -4.64
N SER A 43 -7.36 -7.82 -5.63
CA SER A 43 -8.10 -6.64 -6.04
C SER A 43 -9.57 -6.98 -6.28
N SER A 44 -10.42 -5.95 -6.24
CA SER A 44 -11.85 -6.10 -6.44
C SER A 44 -12.24 -6.41 -7.89
N HIS A 45 -11.29 -6.35 -8.81
CA HIS A 45 -11.58 -6.57 -10.23
C HIS A 45 -11.30 -7.99 -10.70
N CYS A 46 -11.27 -8.93 -9.79
CA CYS A 46 -11.20 -10.36 -10.13
C CYS A 46 -9.98 -10.77 -10.93
N ALA A 47 -8.95 -9.96 -10.95
CA ALA A 47 -7.68 -10.38 -11.53
C ALA A 47 -7.06 -11.46 -10.64
N ASP A 48 -6.18 -12.24 -11.20
CA ASP A 48 -5.46 -13.24 -10.43
C ASP A 48 -4.66 -12.53 -9.33
N PRO A 49 -4.53 -13.14 -8.15
CA PRO A 49 -3.69 -12.58 -7.10
C PRO A 49 -2.25 -12.40 -7.58
N ILE A 50 -1.61 -11.36 -7.09
CA ILE A 50 -0.23 -11.04 -7.47
C ILE A 50 0.65 -11.23 -6.24
N VAL A 51 1.70 -12.04 -6.39
CA VAL A 51 2.65 -12.26 -5.31
C VAL A 51 3.79 -11.27 -5.45
N HIS A 52 4.04 -10.50 -4.40
CA HIS A 52 5.13 -9.53 -4.33
C HIS A 52 6.21 -10.06 -3.41
N LYS A 53 7.44 -9.95 -3.84
CA LYS A 53 8.61 -10.48 -3.11
C LYS A 53 9.55 -9.36 -2.74
N THR A 54 10.48 -9.68 -1.85
CA THR A 54 11.52 -8.74 -1.42
C THR A 54 12.15 -8.02 -2.60
N GLY A 55 12.23 -6.71 -2.50
CA GLY A 55 12.83 -5.87 -3.54
C GLY A 55 11.87 -5.36 -4.58
N GLU A 56 10.62 -5.81 -4.59
CA GLU A 56 9.64 -5.33 -5.56
C GLU A 56 9.03 -4.00 -5.14
N LEU A 57 8.81 -3.15 -6.13
CA LEU A 57 8.13 -1.88 -5.98
C LEU A 57 6.82 -1.96 -6.74
N SER A 58 5.74 -1.58 -6.08
CA SER A 58 4.41 -1.59 -6.68
C SER A 58 3.81 -0.20 -6.60
N VAL A 59 3.07 0.19 -7.65
CA VAL A 59 2.35 1.46 -7.69
C VAL A 59 0.87 1.15 -7.55
N GLU A 60 0.25 1.71 -6.50
CA GLU A 60 -1.18 1.57 -6.27
C GLU A 60 -1.86 2.89 -6.64
N GLN A 61 -2.73 2.84 -7.62
CA GLN A 61 -3.45 4.04 -8.08
C GLN A 61 -4.78 3.66 -8.69
N GLY A 62 -5.62 4.67 -8.90
CA GLY A 62 -6.94 4.47 -9.45
C GLY A 62 -7.98 4.24 -8.37
N GLY A 63 -9.21 3.98 -8.77
CA GLY A 63 -10.33 3.82 -7.86
C GLY A 63 -10.56 2.40 -7.38
N LEU A 64 -9.63 1.50 -7.60
CA LEU A 64 -9.80 0.10 -7.25
C LEU A 64 -9.46 -0.15 -5.78
N SER A 65 -10.19 -1.07 -5.18
CA SER A 65 -9.85 -1.55 -3.86
C SER A 65 -8.83 -2.67 -3.97
N HIS A 66 -7.75 -2.52 -3.25
CA HIS A 66 -6.68 -3.51 -3.18
C HIS A 66 -6.46 -3.89 -1.72
N TRP A 67 -6.17 -5.16 -1.49
CA TRP A 67 -5.72 -5.56 -0.17
C TRP A 67 -4.59 -6.57 -0.33
N TRP A 68 -3.65 -6.50 0.61
CA TRP A 68 -2.48 -7.36 0.60
C TRP A 68 -2.52 -8.22 1.84
N LYS A 69 -2.28 -9.51 1.69
CA LYS A 69 -2.33 -10.45 2.79
C LYS A 69 -1.02 -11.22 2.87
N ASN A 70 -0.49 -11.33 4.08
CA ASN A 70 0.68 -12.16 4.32
C ASN A 70 0.26 -13.61 4.47
N ASN A 71 0.33 -14.37 3.39
CA ASN A 71 0.02 -15.79 3.37
C ASN A 71 1.24 -16.65 3.71
N SER A 72 2.37 -16.03 4.00
CA SER A 72 3.59 -16.74 4.34
C SER A 72 3.64 -17.04 5.83
N LYS A 73 4.69 -17.75 6.23
CA LYS A 73 4.89 -18.10 7.64
C LYS A 73 5.81 -17.11 8.36
N HIS A 74 6.26 -16.07 7.66
CA HIS A 74 7.21 -15.11 8.20
C HIS A 74 6.64 -13.70 8.14
N PRO A 75 7.06 -12.81 9.04
CA PRO A 75 6.63 -11.42 8.97
C PRO A 75 7.08 -10.77 7.66
N VAL A 76 6.29 -9.82 7.18
CA VAL A 76 6.60 -9.05 5.98
C VAL A 76 6.78 -7.59 6.39
N VAL A 77 7.79 -6.95 5.85
CA VAL A 77 8.05 -5.53 6.09
C VAL A 77 7.85 -4.78 4.77
N LEU A 78 6.97 -3.79 4.81
CA LEU A 78 6.70 -2.93 3.68
C LEU A 78 7.03 -1.48 4.04
N ILE A 79 7.43 -0.72 3.02
CA ILE A 79 7.47 0.75 3.11
C ILE A 79 6.45 1.28 2.13
N SER A 80 5.56 2.12 2.63
CA SER A 80 4.55 2.79 1.83
C SER A 80 4.88 4.27 1.75
N ALA A 81 4.84 4.84 0.56
CA ALA A 81 5.06 6.26 0.33
C ALA A 81 3.90 6.82 -0.47
N ASP A 82 3.28 7.88 0.02
CA ASP A 82 2.17 8.52 -0.68
C ASP A 82 2.17 10.02 -0.43
N ILE A 83 1.26 10.70 -1.12
CA ILE A 83 1.02 12.12 -0.92
C ILE A 83 -0.30 12.23 -0.18
N ALA A 84 -0.24 12.81 1.01
CA ALA A 84 -1.42 12.98 1.85
C ALA A 84 -1.82 14.45 1.89
N ALA A 85 -3.13 14.71 1.97
CA ALA A 85 -3.63 16.06 2.16
C ALA A 85 -3.33 16.54 3.57
N ASP A 86 -3.05 17.84 3.72
CA ASP A 86 -2.83 18.43 5.03
C ASP A 86 -4.10 18.31 5.87
N PRO A 87 -3.98 18.11 7.20
CA PRO A 87 -5.16 17.91 8.05
C PRO A 87 -6.21 19.02 7.97
N GLU A 88 -5.80 20.27 7.89
CA GLU A 88 -6.73 21.38 7.81
C GLU A 88 -7.51 21.45 6.50
N GLN A 89 -7.07 20.71 5.49
CA GLN A 89 -7.78 20.60 4.22
C GLN A 89 -8.56 19.30 4.13
N SER A 90 -8.03 18.24 4.70
CA SER A 90 -8.70 16.95 4.64
C SER A 90 -9.85 16.85 5.62
N GLY A 91 -9.88 17.69 6.63
CA GLY A 91 -10.93 17.69 7.63
C GLY A 91 -12.20 18.41 7.22
N MET A 92 -12.25 18.93 6.03
CA MET A 92 -13.41 19.69 5.58
C MET A 92 -14.45 18.84 4.90
#